data_af9138ca53ad705b4bea7758cf989c88
#
_entry.id   af9138ca53ad705b4bea7758cf989c88
#
_cell.length_a   1.000
_cell.length_b   1.000
_cell.length_c   1.000
_cell.angle_alpha   90.00
_cell.angle_beta   90.00
_cell.angle_gamma   90.00
#
_symmetry.space_group_name_H-M   'P 1'
#
loop_
_entity.id
_entity.type
_entity.pdbx_description
1 polymer ?
#
loop_
_entity_poly.entity_id
_entity_poly.type
_entity_poly.pdbx_seq_one_letter_code
_entity_poly.pdbx_strand_id
1 'polypeptide(L)'
;IEVERSLKVLDGAVAVFDGVAGVEPQSETVWRQADKYKVPRICFVNKLDRTGADFFRCVGMIKDRLGAKPLVMQIPIGAEASLKGVVDLIKMKAIVWKNEDLGAAWELTDIPDDLKDISNKYRQELVETAVEQDEKLMEDYLGGNEISEEDLIKCVRKGCLGFDFVPVLTGSAFKNKGVQPLLDAVVNYLPSPNDIGSIKGTKPGSEEEVEMKFEDSSPFSALAFKVANDPFVGSLTFIRIYSGTVKSGTGIYNTSKDKEERVGRMLLMHANSRED
;
A
#
# COMPACT_ATOMS: atom_id res chain seq x y z
N ILE A 1 -7.81 2.53 -19.06
CA ILE A 1 -7.57 4.01 -19.04
C ILE A 1 -7.86 4.61 -17.66
N GLU A 2 -8.95 4.27 -16.96
CA GLU A 2 -9.26 4.83 -15.63
C GLU A 2 -8.26 4.39 -14.56
N VAL A 3 -7.90 3.12 -14.55
CA VAL A 3 -6.88 2.57 -13.64
C VAL A 3 -5.53 3.24 -13.90
N GLU A 4 -5.15 3.38 -15.16
CA GLU A 4 -3.88 4.01 -15.55
C GLU A 4 -3.79 5.49 -15.12
N ARG A 5 -4.89 6.23 -15.24
CA ARG A 5 -4.96 7.63 -14.76
C ARG A 5 -4.81 7.70 -13.23
N SER A 6 -5.43 6.78 -12.51
CA SER A 6 -5.29 6.71 -11.06
C SER A 6 -3.87 6.35 -10.63
N LEU A 7 -3.23 5.38 -11.30
CA LEU A 7 -1.85 4.97 -11.00
C LEU A 7 -0.82 6.10 -11.17
N LYS A 8 -1.08 7.06 -12.06
CA LYS A 8 -0.20 8.24 -12.26
C LYS A 8 -0.11 9.15 -11.03
N VAL A 9 -1.10 9.09 -10.15
CA VAL A 9 -1.18 9.96 -8.98
C VAL A 9 -1.02 9.21 -7.66
N LEU A 10 -0.76 7.90 -7.70
CA LEU A 10 -0.54 7.10 -6.52
C LEU A 10 0.94 7.09 -6.13
N ASP A 11 1.21 7.25 -4.84
CA ASP A 11 2.53 7.09 -4.25
C ASP A 11 2.77 5.65 -3.81
N GLY A 12 1.72 4.95 -3.40
CA GLY A 12 1.74 3.56 -3.02
C GLY A 12 0.38 2.91 -3.21
N ALA A 13 0.33 1.59 -3.20
CA ALA A 13 -0.91 0.83 -3.40
C ALA A 13 -1.00 -0.40 -2.49
N VAL A 14 -2.23 -0.79 -2.19
CA VAL A 14 -2.54 -2.10 -1.61
C VAL A 14 -3.16 -2.97 -2.69
N ALA A 15 -2.46 -4.04 -3.08
CA ALA A 15 -2.97 -5.04 -4.01
C ALA A 15 -3.75 -6.11 -3.24
N VAL A 16 -5.05 -6.17 -3.43
CA VAL A 16 -5.93 -7.12 -2.72
C VAL A 16 -6.22 -8.32 -3.60
N PHE A 17 -5.87 -9.51 -3.12
CA PHE A 17 -6.13 -10.79 -3.78
C PHE A 17 -7.22 -11.57 -3.05
N ASP A 18 -8.06 -12.27 -3.80
CA ASP A 18 -9.03 -13.19 -3.24
C ASP A 18 -8.34 -14.50 -2.82
N GLY A 19 -8.46 -14.89 -1.55
CA GLY A 19 -7.84 -16.13 -1.03
C GLY A 19 -8.31 -17.40 -1.73
N VAL A 20 -9.49 -17.39 -2.36
CA VAL A 20 -10.04 -18.52 -3.12
C VAL A 20 -9.61 -18.46 -4.59
N ALA A 21 -9.74 -17.31 -5.25
CA ALA A 21 -9.40 -17.15 -6.67
C ALA A 21 -7.87 -16.97 -6.89
N GLY A 22 -7.18 -16.36 -5.96
CA GLY A 22 -5.77 -16.02 -6.09
C GLY A 22 -5.51 -14.88 -7.07
N VAL A 23 -4.50 -15.03 -7.91
CA VAL A 23 -4.16 -14.05 -8.95
C VAL A 23 -5.00 -14.33 -10.20
N GLU A 24 -5.81 -13.35 -10.60
CA GLU A 24 -6.66 -13.41 -11.79
C GLU A 24 -6.04 -12.60 -12.96
N PRO A 25 -6.48 -12.80 -14.22
CA PRO A 25 -5.95 -12.05 -15.37
C PRO A 25 -6.04 -10.53 -15.24
N GLN A 26 -7.10 -10.04 -14.57
CA GLN A 26 -7.23 -8.60 -14.28
C GLN A 26 -6.15 -8.11 -13.31
N SER A 27 -5.81 -8.93 -12.31
CA SER A 27 -4.73 -8.64 -11.36
C SER A 27 -3.39 -8.49 -12.07
N GLU A 28 -3.09 -9.38 -13.04
CA GLU A 28 -1.86 -9.31 -13.84
C GLU A 28 -1.78 -8.01 -14.66
N THR A 29 -2.91 -7.61 -15.26
CA THR A 29 -2.96 -6.38 -16.05
C THR A 29 -2.70 -5.14 -15.21
N VAL A 30 -3.38 -5.03 -14.06
CA VAL A 30 -3.20 -3.89 -13.13
C VAL A 30 -1.80 -3.90 -12.52
N TRP A 31 -1.25 -5.08 -12.23
CA TRP A 31 0.10 -5.23 -11.71
C TRP A 31 1.16 -4.68 -12.66
N ARG A 32 1.10 -5.06 -13.95
CA ARG A 32 2.01 -4.54 -14.99
C ARG A 32 1.88 -3.02 -15.19
N GLN A 33 0.66 -2.49 -15.07
CA GLN A 33 0.45 -1.04 -15.13
C GLN A 33 1.09 -0.35 -13.92
N ALA A 34 0.97 -0.92 -12.71
CA ALA A 34 1.61 -0.40 -11.52
C ALA A 34 3.15 -0.44 -11.61
N ASP A 35 3.73 -1.48 -12.24
CA ASP A 35 5.17 -1.55 -12.55
C ASP A 35 5.60 -0.42 -13.50
N LYS A 36 4.83 -0.18 -14.55
CA LYS A 36 5.08 0.90 -15.52
C LYS A 36 5.16 2.28 -14.85
N TYR A 37 4.31 2.52 -13.86
CA TYR A 37 4.28 3.79 -13.10
C TYR A 37 5.14 3.77 -11.85
N LYS A 38 5.89 2.69 -11.61
CA LYS A 38 6.76 2.54 -10.44
C LYS A 38 6.02 2.82 -9.12
N VAL A 39 4.82 2.23 -8.95
CA VAL A 39 4.02 2.38 -7.74
C VAL A 39 4.40 1.27 -6.76
N PRO A 40 5.08 1.59 -5.63
CA PRO A 40 5.35 0.62 -4.57
C PRO A 40 4.04 0.06 -4.02
N ARG A 41 4.06 -1.21 -3.63
CA ARG A 41 2.82 -1.86 -3.17
C ARG A 41 3.08 -2.92 -2.11
N ILE A 42 2.05 -3.13 -1.31
CA ILE A 42 1.91 -4.26 -0.41
C ILE A 42 0.74 -5.13 -0.88
N CYS A 43 0.79 -6.41 -0.60
CA CYS A 43 -0.27 -7.35 -0.95
C CYS A 43 -1.10 -7.70 0.27
N PHE A 44 -2.41 -7.86 0.09
CA PHE A 44 -3.33 -8.37 1.11
C PHE A 44 -4.13 -9.54 0.54
N VAL A 45 -3.87 -10.74 1.04
CA VAL A 45 -4.66 -11.92 0.70
C VAL A 45 -5.91 -11.94 1.57
N ASN A 46 -7.03 -11.55 0.96
CA ASN A 46 -8.33 -11.33 1.60
C ASN A 46 -9.24 -12.57 1.50
N LYS A 47 -10.33 -12.56 2.25
CA LYS A 47 -11.37 -13.58 2.23
C LYS A 47 -10.88 -14.97 2.69
N LEU A 48 -9.94 -15.02 3.61
CA LEU A 48 -9.47 -16.30 4.16
C LEU A 48 -10.53 -17.02 5.01
N ASP A 49 -11.64 -16.38 5.30
CA ASP A 49 -12.81 -16.96 5.95
C ASP A 49 -13.72 -17.78 5.01
N ARG A 50 -13.45 -17.74 3.69
CA ARG A 50 -14.25 -18.46 2.69
C ARG A 50 -13.74 -19.88 2.46
N THR A 51 -14.67 -20.78 2.18
CA THR A 51 -14.36 -22.17 1.79
C THR A 51 -13.49 -22.21 0.53
N GLY A 52 -12.40 -22.99 0.57
CA GLY A 52 -11.41 -23.11 -0.50
C GLY A 52 -10.36 -22.01 -0.50
N ALA A 53 -10.33 -21.14 0.49
CA ALA A 53 -9.27 -20.13 0.64
C ALA A 53 -7.94 -20.79 1.05
N ASP A 54 -6.86 -20.44 0.34
CA ASP A 54 -5.51 -20.93 0.59
C ASP A 54 -4.48 -19.81 0.43
N PHE A 55 -3.93 -19.38 1.55
CA PHE A 55 -2.95 -18.30 1.62
C PHE A 55 -1.66 -18.64 0.86
N PHE A 56 -1.10 -19.82 1.11
CA PHE A 56 0.20 -20.18 0.53
C PHE A 56 0.13 -20.40 -0.97
N ARG A 57 -0.98 -20.92 -1.46
CA ARG A 57 -1.27 -21.00 -2.89
C ARG A 57 -1.31 -19.61 -3.52
N CYS A 58 -1.96 -18.63 -2.87
CA CYS A 58 -1.99 -17.25 -3.35
C CYS A 58 -0.59 -16.61 -3.37
N VAL A 59 0.23 -16.83 -2.34
CA VAL A 59 1.64 -16.37 -2.31
C VAL A 59 2.43 -16.99 -3.47
N GLY A 60 2.27 -18.28 -3.73
CA GLY A 60 2.87 -18.94 -4.89
C GLY A 60 2.43 -18.32 -6.21
N MET A 61 1.14 -18.04 -6.37
CA MET A 61 0.62 -17.38 -7.57
C MET A 61 1.16 -15.96 -7.76
N ILE A 62 1.35 -15.19 -6.70
CA ILE A 62 1.98 -13.85 -6.75
C ILE A 62 3.41 -13.99 -7.32
N LYS A 63 4.17 -14.97 -6.87
CA LYS A 63 5.51 -15.25 -7.38
C LYS A 63 5.48 -15.69 -8.85
N ASP A 64 4.69 -16.70 -9.17
CA ASP A 64 4.76 -17.40 -10.46
C ASP A 64 4.09 -16.61 -11.59
N ARG A 65 2.97 -15.93 -11.32
CA ARG A 65 2.17 -15.23 -12.33
C ARG A 65 2.51 -13.75 -12.46
N LEU A 66 2.91 -13.09 -11.35
CA LEU A 66 3.25 -11.68 -11.36
C LEU A 66 4.76 -11.42 -11.46
N GLY A 67 5.59 -12.49 -11.32
CA GLY A 67 7.04 -12.37 -11.31
C GLY A 67 7.59 -11.55 -10.13
N ALA A 68 6.78 -11.40 -9.07
CA ALA A 68 7.17 -10.66 -7.89
C ALA A 68 7.93 -11.55 -6.90
N LYS A 69 8.74 -10.95 -6.02
CA LYS A 69 9.33 -11.63 -4.85
C LYS A 69 8.43 -11.35 -3.64
N PRO A 70 7.48 -12.24 -3.28
CA PRO A 70 6.62 -12.01 -2.13
C PRO A 70 7.42 -12.18 -0.84
N LEU A 71 7.31 -11.22 0.08
CA LEU A 71 7.83 -11.28 1.43
C LEU A 71 6.67 -11.52 2.39
N VAL A 72 6.55 -12.75 2.91
CA VAL A 72 5.47 -13.10 3.82
C VAL A 72 5.67 -12.40 5.16
N MET A 73 4.73 -11.54 5.53
CA MET A 73 4.75 -10.77 6.78
C MET A 73 3.90 -11.42 7.86
N GLN A 74 2.92 -12.21 7.47
CA GLN A 74 1.96 -12.83 8.37
C GLN A 74 1.59 -14.24 7.92
N ILE A 75 1.27 -15.10 8.88
CA ILE A 75 0.75 -16.45 8.64
C ILE A 75 -0.67 -16.53 9.22
N PRO A 76 -1.68 -17.03 8.49
CA PRO A 76 -3.02 -17.17 9.03
C PRO A 76 -3.10 -18.22 10.15
N ILE A 77 -3.89 -17.94 11.18
CA ILE A 77 -4.23 -18.87 12.25
C ILE A 77 -5.61 -19.44 11.94
N GLY A 78 -5.61 -20.69 11.48
CA GLY A 78 -6.82 -21.34 10.93
C GLY A 78 -7.11 -20.88 9.51
N ALA A 79 -8.14 -21.48 8.92
CA ALA A 79 -8.63 -21.18 7.58
C ALA A 79 -10.15 -21.28 7.53
N GLU A 80 -10.77 -20.68 6.53
CA GLU A 80 -12.21 -20.74 6.32
C GLU A 80 -13.01 -20.32 7.57
N ALA A 81 -13.98 -21.08 7.97
CA ALA A 81 -14.79 -20.81 9.19
C ALA A 81 -13.95 -20.83 10.49
N SER A 82 -12.79 -21.47 10.49
CA SER A 82 -11.89 -21.55 11.63
C SER A 82 -10.83 -20.42 11.68
N LEU A 83 -10.87 -19.45 10.77
CA LEU A 83 -9.97 -18.30 10.78
C LEU A 83 -10.13 -17.49 12.08
N LYS A 84 -9.10 -17.55 12.94
CA LYS A 84 -9.09 -16.88 14.25
C LYS A 84 -8.24 -15.61 14.24
N GLY A 85 -7.15 -15.61 13.47
CA GLY A 85 -6.18 -14.54 13.54
C GLY A 85 -5.03 -14.71 12.57
N VAL A 86 -3.93 -14.03 12.86
CA VAL A 86 -2.68 -14.12 12.10
C VAL A 86 -1.48 -14.15 13.05
N VAL A 87 -0.41 -14.79 12.66
CA VAL A 87 0.91 -14.65 13.29
C VAL A 87 1.61 -13.48 12.63
N ASP A 88 2.04 -12.50 13.40
CA ASP A 88 2.89 -11.40 12.96
C ASP A 88 4.36 -11.86 13.02
N LEU A 89 5.01 -11.94 11.86
CA LEU A 89 6.38 -12.43 11.74
C LEU A 89 7.44 -11.37 12.11
N ILE A 90 7.07 -10.10 12.21
CA ILE A 90 7.97 -9.07 12.75
C ILE A 90 8.05 -9.20 14.27
N LYS A 91 6.92 -9.32 14.94
CA LYS A 91 6.83 -9.39 16.41
C LYS A 91 6.98 -10.80 16.98
N MET A 92 6.84 -11.82 16.13
CA MET A 92 6.75 -13.23 16.53
C MET A 92 5.67 -13.45 17.60
N LYS A 93 4.50 -12.90 17.37
CA LYS A 93 3.30 -13.01 18.20
C LYS A 93 2.07 -13.30 17.36
N ALA A 94 1.10 -13.96 17.97
CA ALA A 94 -0.20 -14.16 17.35
C ALA A 94 -1.14 -12.98 17.67
N ILE A 95 -1.84 -12.49 16.66
CA ILE A 95 -2.93 -11.52 16.77
C ILE A 95 -4.23 -12.29 16.58
N VAL A 96 -5.03 -12.38 17.64
CA VAL A 96 -6.28 -13.16 17.64
C VAL A 96 -7.45 -12.22 17.86
N TRP A 97 -8.44 -12.26 16.97
CA TRP A 97 -9.66 -11.46 17.08
C TRP A 97 -10.77 -12.20 17.82
N LYS A 98 -11.43 -11.49 18.73
CA LYS A 98 -12.62 -11.99 19.41
C LYS A 98 -13.82 -11.92 18.45
N ASN A 99 -14.53 -13.03 18.28
CA ASN A 99 -15.61 -13.13 17.29
C ASN A 99 -16.84 -12.25 17.59
N GLU A 100 -16.98 -11.79 18.83
CA GLU A 100 -18.18 -11.10 19.33
C GLU A 100 -18.26 -9.62 18.93
N ASP A 101 -17.12 -8.98 18.56
CA ASP A 101 -17.03 -7.53 18.39
C ASP A 101 -16.75 -7.08 16.95
N LEU A 102 -17.08 -7.88 15.94
CA LEU A 102 -16.84 -7.58 14.52
C LEU A 102 -15.40 -7.10 14.23
N GLY A 103 -14.41 -7.67 14.95
CA GLY A 103 -13.00 -7.34 14.79
C GLY A 103 -12.52 -6.08 15.52
N ALA A 104 -13.35 -5.46 16.36
CA ALA A 104 -12.96 -4.29 17.15
C ALA A 104 -11.97 -4.63 18.28
N ALA A 105 -12.12 -5.82 18.89
CA ALA A 105 -11.24 -6.31 19.93
C ALA A 105 -10.32 -7.43 19.44
N TRP A 106 -9.05 -7.31 19.71
CA TRP A 106 -8.03 -8.30 19.43
C TRP A 106 -7.02 -8.36 20.58
N GLU A 107 -6.31 -9.45 20.68
CA GLU A 107 -5.27 -9.64 21.70
C GLU A 107 -3.99 -10.24 21.08
N LEU A 108 -2.87 -9.87 21.68
CA LEU A 108 -1.57 -10.48 21.38
C LEU A 108 -1.38 -11.68 22.27
N THR A 109 -1.10 -12.83 21.67
CA THR A 109 -0.84 -14.08 22.36
C THR A 109 0.44 -14.73 21.83
N ASP A 110 0.87 -15.80 22.49
CA ASP A 110 1.96 -16.63 21.95
C ASP A 110 1.50 -17.38 20.69
N ILE A 111 2.46 -17.67 19.83
CA ILE A 111 2.21 -18.44 18.61
C ILE A 111 1.74 -19.84 18.98
N PRO A 112 0.62 -20.34 18.41
CA PRO A 112 0.17 -21.72 18.60
C PRO A 112 1.27 -22.73 18.26
N ASP A 113 1.37 -23.81 19.05
CA ASP A 113 2.46 -24.79 18.91
C ASP A 113 2.55 -25.40 17.51
N ASP A 114 1.40 -25.66 16.89
CA ASP A 114 1.30 -26.20 15.53
C ASP A 114 1.76 -25.24 14.43
N LEU A 115 1.90 -23.95 14.73
CA LEU A 115 2.35 -22.93 13.80
C LEU A 115 3.77 -22.44 14.08
N LYS A 116 4.43 -22.88 15.16
CA LYS A 116 5.78 -22.42 15.52
C LYS A 116 6.81 -22.71 14.43
N ASP A 117 6.85 -23.93 13.90
CA ASP A 117 7.85 -24.32 12.92
C ASP A 117 7.72 -23.56 11.61
N ILE A 118 6.50 -23.43 11.10
CA ILE A 118 6.25 -22.66 9.88
C ILE A 118 6.50 -21.17 10.10
N SER A 119 6.16 -20.63 11.27
CA SER A 119 6.43 -19.23 11.62
C SER A 119 7.92 -18.96 11.70
N ASN A 120 8.68 -19.82 12.33
CA ASN A 120 10.14 -19.69 12.39
C ASN A 120 10.78 -19.75 11.00
N LYS A 121 10.34 -20.66 10.14
CA LYS A 121 10.82 -20.76 8.76
C LYS A 121 10.57 -19.44 8.00
N TYR A 122 9.34 -18.92 7.99
CA TYR A 122 9.02 -17.69 7.29
C TYR A 122 9.64 -16.46 7.95
N ARG A 123 9.83 -16.47 9.29
CA ARG A 123 10.58 -15.42 9.98
C ARG A 123 12.04 -15.40 9.51
N GLN A 124 12.68 -16.54 9.37
CA GLN A 124 14.04 -16.61 8.87
C GLN A 124 14.13 -16.06 7.44
N GLU A 125 13.26 -16.50 6.53
CA GLU A 125 13.19 -16.00 5.15
C GLU A 125 12.95 -14.46 5.11
N LEU A 126 12.11 -13.95 6.01
CA LEU A 126 11.83 -12.53 6.14
C LEU A 126 13.07 -11.75 6.57
N VAL A 127 13.76 -12.20 7.63
CA VAL A 127 14.96 -11.52 8.16
C VAL A 127 16.05 -11.54 7.11
N GLU A 128 16.38 -12.71 6.54
CA GLU A 128 17.39 -12.85 5.50
C GLU A 128 17.16 -11.93 4.31
N THR A 129 15.92 -11.87 3.83
CA THR A 129 15.56 -10.98 2.71
C THR A 129 15.59 -9.50 3.10
N ALA A 130 15.16 -9.15 4.30
CA ALA A 130 15.10 -7.75 4.74
C ALA A 130 16.49 -7.16 4.98
N VAL A 131 17.40 -7.90 5.63
CA VAL A 131 18.74 -7.39 5.97
C VAL A 131 19.62 -7.19 4.73
N GLU A 132 19.29 -7.79 3.56
CA GLU A 132 19.93 -7.48 2.27
C GLU A 132 19.87 -5.97 1.93
N GLN A 133 18.98 -5.22 2.56
CA GLN A 133 18.79 -3.79 2.34
C GLN A 133 19.77 -2.89 3.11
N ASP A 134 20.54 -3.46 4.06
CA ASP A 134 21.47 -2.72 4.91
C ASP A 134 22.71 -3.57 5.23
N GLU A 135 23.88 -3.14 4.75
CA GLU A 135 25.15 -3.89 4.88
C GLU A 135 25.50 -4.18 6.34
N LYS A 136 25.30 -3.21 7.24
CA LYS A 136 25.60 -3.37 8.65
C LYS A 136 24.69 -4.39 9.32
N LEU A 137 23.39 -4.31 9.06
CA LEU A 137 22.42 -5.27 9.60
C LEU A 137 22.62 -6.67 9.03
N MET A 138 23.09 -6.78 7.78
CA MET A 138 23.50 -8.05 7.19
C MET A 138 24.71 -8.65 7.92
N GLU A 139 25.73 -7.84 8.21
CA GLU A 139 26.91 -8.28 8.98
C GLU A 139 26.52 -8.70 10.40
N ASP A 140 25.65 -7.93 11.08
CA ASP A 140 25.15 -8.26 12.41
C ASP A 140 24.38 -9.58 12.41
N TYR A 141 23.51 -9.81 11.42
CA TYR A 141 22.78 -11.06 11.27
C TYR A 141 23.68 -12.25 11.02
N LEU A 142 24.67 -12.12 10.12
CA LEU A 142 25.66 -13.16 9.85
C LEU A 142 26.56 -13.45 11.05
N GLY A 143 26.78 -12.44 11.91
CA GLY A 143 27.46 -12.57 13.20
C GLY A 143 26.64 -13.27 14.28
N GLY A 144 25.39 -13.64 14.00
CA GLY A 144 24.48 -14.31 14.92
C GLY A 144 23.74 -13.36 15.88
N ASN A 145 23.76 -12.06 15.61
CA ASN A 145 23.02 -11.08 16.39
C ASN A 145 21.54 -11.07 15.98
N GLU A 146 20.66 -10.85 16.94
CA GLU A 146 19.24 -10.67 16.69
C GLU A 146 18.99 -9.28 16.13
N ILE A 147 18.17 -9.18 15.06
CA ILE A 147 17.80 -7.93 14.42
C ILE A 147 16.53 -7.39 15.08
N SER A 148 16.55 -6.12 15.48
CA SER A 148 15.42 -5.48 16.15
C SER A 148 14.19 -5.36 15.26
N GLU A 149 12.99 -5.30 15.86
CA GLU A 149 11.73 -5.06 15.13
C GLU A 149 11.78 -3.75 14.33
N GLU A 150 12.35 -2.70 14.92
CA GLU A 150 12.47 -1.38 14.30
C GLU A 150 13.36 -1.41 13.05
N ASP A 151 14.50 -2.11 13.14
CA ASP A 151 15.43 -2.22 12.00
C ASP A 151 14.85 -3.11 10.90
N LEU A 152 14.14 -4.17 11.26
CA LEU A 152 13.41 -4.98 10.27
C LEU A 152 12.34 -4.17 9.54
N ILE A 153 11.56 -3.34 10.25
CA ILE A 153 10.56 -2.47 9.64
C ILE A 153 11.23 -1.50 8.66
N LYS A 154 12.37 -0.90 9.02
CA LYS A 154 13.14 -0.01 8.13
C LYS A 154 13.64 -0.74 6.88
N CYS A 155 14.19 -1.93 7.05
CA CYS A 155 14.66 -2.76 5.92
C CYS A 155 13.51 -3.18 4.99
N VAL A 156 12.39 -3.64 5.56
CA VAL A 156 11.20 -4.00 4.78
C VAL A 156 10.66 -2.80 4.00
N ARG A 157 10.62 -1.61 4.64
CA ARG A 157 10.25 -0.36 3.95
C ARG A 157 11.17 -0.08 2.78
N LYS A 158 12.49 -0.13 3.00
CA LYS A 158 13.49 0.16 1.97
C LYS A 158 13.36 -0.78 0.77
N GLY A 159 13.25 -2.08 1.00
CA GLY A 159 13.08 -3.06 -0.07
C GLY A 159 11.72 -2.96 -0.78
N CYS A 160 10.64 -2.62 -0.07
CA CYS A 160 9.34 -2.36 -0.67
C CYS A 160 9.39 -1.14 -1.61
N LEU A 161 10.02 -0.05 -1.18
CA LEU A 161 10.18 1.17 -1.98
C LEU A 161 11.17 0.99 -3.12
N GLY A 162 12.18 0.13 -2.94
CA GLY A 162 13.17 -0.27 -3.95
C GLY A 162 12.65 -1.26 -5.00
N PHE A 163 11.45 -1.83 -4.80
CA PHE A 163 10.87 -2.90 -5.65
C PHE A 163 11.63 -4.23 -5.59
N ASP A 164 12.42 -4.46 -4.54
CA ASP A 164 13.18 -5.70 -4.38
C ASP A 164 12.27 -6.87 -4.00
N PHE A 165 11.22 -6.58 -3.24
CA PHE A 165 10.20 -7.53 -2.83
C PHE A 165 8.88 -6.82 -2.50
N VAL A 166 7.82 -7.61 -2.31
CA VAL A 166 6.48 -7.12 -1.98
C VAL A 166 6.02 -7.73 -0.68
N PRO A 167 5.79 -6.94 0.39
CA PRO A 167 5.22 -7.42 1.65
C PRO A 167 3.84 -8.02 1.44
N VAL A 168 3.58 -9.22 1.99
CA VAL A 168 2.31 -9.92 1.87
C VAL A 168 1.70 -10.12 3.25
N LEU A 169 0.53 -9.52 3.45
CA LEU A 169 -0.32 -9.64 4.63
C LEU A 169 -1.58 -10.42 4.29
N THR A 170 -2.35 -10.77 5.30
CA THR A 170 -3.52 -11.62 5.12
C THR A 170 -4.63 -11.38 6.12
N GLY A 171 -5.85 -11.83 5.77
CA GLY A 171 -6.99 -11.73 6.66
C GLY A 171 -8.34 -11.90 5.97
N SER A 172 -9.38 -11.36 6.61
CA SER A 172 -10.73 -11.24 6.09
C SER A 172 -11.28 -9.86 6.42
N ALA A 173 -11.32 -8.97 5.43
CA ALA A 173 -11.82 -7.62 5.59
C ALA A 173 -13.30 -7.61 6.02
N PHE A 174 -14.11 -8.54 5.50
CA PHE A 174 -15.53 -8.68 5.88
C PHE A 174 -15.72 -9.04 7.36
N LYS A 175 -14.79 -9.76 7.95
CA LYS A 175 -14.75 -10.11 9.37
C LYS A 175 -13.94 -9.13 10.22
N ASN A 176 -13.41 -8.05 9.62
CA ASN A 176 -12.46 -7.12 10.24
C ASN A 176 -11.21 -7.79 10.85
N LYS A 177 -10.83 -8.96 10.37
CA LYS A 177 -9.62 -9.67 10.80
C LYS A 177 -8.44 -9.33 9.88
N GLY A 178 -7.36 -8.78 10.43
CA GLY A 178 -6.16 -8.39 9.69
C GLY A 178 -6.18 -6.97 9.11
N VAL A 179 -7.28 -6.22 9.27
CA VAL A 179 -7.40 -4.86 8.71
C VAL A 179 -6.49 -3.86 9.44
N GLN A 180 -6.46 -3.91 10.78
CA GLN A 180 -5.61 -3.02 11.56
C GLN A 180 -4.12 -3.22 11.25
N PRO A 181 -3.57 -4.46 11.26
CA PRO A 181 -2.19 -4.69 10.82
C PRO A 181 -1.91 -4.27 9.38
N LEU A 182 -2.90 -4.35 8.48
CA LEU A 182 -2.77 -3.84 7.12
C LEU A 182 -2.63 -2.31 7.10
N LEU A 183 -3.40 -1.58 7.91
CA LEU A 183 -3.28 -0.12 8.03
C LEU A 183 -1.93 0.28 8.62
N ASP A 184 -1.45 -0.44 9.63
CA ASP A 184 -0.09 -0.24 10.17
C ASP A 184 0.97 -0.49 9.10
N ALA A 185 0.81 -1.52 8.28
CA ALA A 185 1.71 -1.81 7.17
C ALA A 185 1.71 -0.73 6.08
N VAL A 186 0.55 -0.09 5.81
CA VAL A 186 0.49 1.08 4.91
C VAL A 186 1.37 2.21 5.44
N VAL A 187 1.28 2.50 6.74
CA VAL A 187 2.10 3.55 7.38
C VAL A 187 3.59 3.17 7.40
N ASN A 188 3.90 1.91 7.71
CA ASN A 188 5.27 1.44 7.87
C ASN A 188 6.00 1.25 6.55
N TYR A 189 5.35 0.76 5.49
CA TYR A 189 6.03 0.26 4.29
C TYR A 189 5.75 1.05 3.01
N LEU A 190 4.64 1.80 2.92
CA LEU A 190 4.35 2.62 1.74
C LEU A 190 4.86 4.05 1.91
N PRO A 191 5.17 4.75 0.79
CA PRO A 191 5.72 6.08 0.87
C PRO A 191 4.64 7.12 1.20
N SER A 192 5.01 8.14 1.94
CA SER A 192 4.26 9.38 2.04
C SER A 192 4.63 10.33 0.89
N PRO A 193 3.86 11.37 0.62
CA PRO A 193 4.25 12.39 -0.36
C PRO A 193 5.63 13.01 -0.10
N ASN A 194 6.02 13.13 1.17
CA ASN A 194 7.34 13.65 1.56
C ASN A 194 8.49 12.71 1.17
N ASP A 195 8.27 11.40 1.15
CA ASP A 195 9.29 10.41 0.75
C ASP A 195 9.56 10.46 -0.76
N ILE A 196 8.59 10.91 -1.55
CA ILE A 196 8.75 11.03 -3.02
C ILE A 196 9.56 12.27 -3.37
N GLY A 197 9.59 13.25 -2.48
CA GLY A 197 10.37 14.46 -2.63
C GLY A 197 9.73 15.45 -3.61
N SER A 198 10.58 16.12 -4.40
CA SER A 198 10.15 17.15 -5.35
C SER A 198 9.64 16.57 -6.67
N ILE A 199 8.74 17.28 -7.30
CA ILE A 199 8.25 16.98 -8.64
C ILE A 199 8.89 17.93 -9.63
N LYS A 200 9.34 17.40 -10.75
CA LYS A 200 9.85 18.18 -11.86
C LYS A 200 8.73 18.52 -12.83
N GLY A 201 8.68 19.75 -13.24
CA GLY A 201 7.78 20.26 -14.25
C GLY A 201 8.45 21.29 -15.12
N THR A 202 7.76 21.80 -16.13
CA THR A 202 8.23 22.91 -16.96
C THR A 202 7.40 24.15 -16.68
N LYS A 203 8.05 25.31 -16.65
CA LYS A 203 7.37 26.58 -16.47
C LYS A 203 6.48 26.88 -17.68
N PRO A 204 5.23 27.32 -17.48
CA PRO A 204 4.34 27.65 -18.59
C PRO A 204 4.98 28.62 -19.58
N GLY A 205 4.92 28.28 -20.87
CA GLY A 205 5.47 29.12 -21.95
C GLY A 205 7.00 29.07 -22.09
N SER A 206 7.70 28.18 -21.41
CA SER A 206 9.16 28.02 -21.56
C SER A 206 9.55 26.53 -21.44
N GLU A 207 10.81 26.21 -21.84
CA GLU A 207 11.41 24.89 -21.62
C GLU A 207 12.18 24.83 -20.28
N GLU A 208 12.06 25.85 -19.44
CA GLU A 208 12.73 25.92 -18.14
C GLU A 208 12.16 24.87 -17.20
N GLU A 209 13.00 23.91 -16.79
CA GLU A 209 12.65 22.94 -15.77
C GLU A 209 12.54 23.62 -14.39
N VAL A 210 11.47 23.36 -13.69
CA VAL A 210 11.23 23.81 -12.31
C VAL A 210 11.02 22.59 -11.41
N GLU A 211 11.63 22.67 -10.24
CA GLU A 211 11.46 21.66 -9.19
C GLU A 211 10.49 22.19 -8.13
N MET A 212 9.38 21.48 -7.94
CA MET A 212 8.35 21.84 -6.99
C MET A 212 8.46 20.95 -5.75
N LYS A 213 8.73 21.57 -4.62
CA LYS A 213 8.79 20.87 -3.33
C LYS A 213 7.39 20.68 -2.76
N PHE A 214 7.19 19.57 -2.06
CA PHE A 214 5.93 19.25 -1.38
C PHE A 214 5.79 20.08 -0.08
N GLU A 215 5.61 21.39 -0.23
CA GLU A 215 5.52 22.38 0.86
C GLU A 215 4.37 23.35 0.59
N ASP A 216 3.62 23.71 1.64
CA ASP A 216 2.49 24.65 1.53
C ASP A 216 2.92 26.06 1.07
N SER A 217 4.16 26.45 1.37
CA SER A 217 4.76 27.74 0.99
C SER A 217 5.20 27.81 -0.47
N SER A 218 5.29 26.66 -1.15
CA SER A 218 5.67 26.60 -2.57
C SER A 218 4.56 27.11 -3.48
N PRO A 219 4.86 27.52 -4.71
CA PRO A 219 3.84 27.83 -5.71
C PRO A 219 2.89 26.64 -5.91
N PHE A 220 1.61 26.93 -6.09
CA PHE A 220 0.61 25.90 -6.30
C PHE A 220 0.85 25.14 -7.61
N SER A 221 0.92 23.80 -7.50
CA SER A 221 0.89 22.92 -8.66
C SER A 221 0.02 21.69 -8.40
N ALA A 222 -0.74 21.29 -9.39
CA ALA A 222 -1.64 20.15 -9.30
C ALA A 222 -1.83 19.46 -10.65
N LEU A 223 -2.20 18.19 -10.62
CA LEU A 223 -2.61 17.42 -11.80
C LEU A 223 -4.10 17.09 -11.72
N ALA A 224 -4.86 17.51 -12.71
CA ALA A 224 -6.22 17.03 -12.93
C ALA A 224 -6.15 15.67 -13.63
N PHE A 225 -6.51 14.59 -12.93
CA PHE A 225 -6.32 13.23 -13.43
C PHE A 225 -7.62 12.51 -13.77
N LYS A 226 -8.76 12.96 -13.25
CA LYS A 226 -10.07 12.35 -13.52
C LYS A 226 -11.16 13.41 -13.56
N VAL A 227 -12.09 13.25 -14.51
CA VAL A 227 -13.36 14.02 -14.55
C VAL A 227 -14.49 13.00 -14.41
N ALA A 228 -15.43 13.27 -13.54
CA ALA A 228 -16.65 12.48 -13.37
C ALA A 228 -17.88 13.39 -13.34
N ASN A 229 -18.99 12.89 -13.84
CA ASN A 229 -20.27 13.55 -13.71
C ASN A 229 -21.03 13.02 -12.51
N ASP A 230 -21.37 13.91 -11.60
CA ASP A 230 -22.18 13.60 -10.43
C ASP A 230 -23.61 14.13 -10.67
N PRO A 231 -24.65 13.34 -10.37
CA PRO A 231 -26.04 13.75 -10.61
C PRO A 231 -26.47 14.99 -9.84
N PHE A 232 -25.82 15.31 -8.71
CA PHE A 232 -26.21 16.40 -7.81
C PHE A 232 -25.31 17.63 -7.92
N VAL A 233 -24.04 17.46 -8.23
CA VAL A 233 -23.03 18.54 -8.23
C VAL A 233 -22.59 18.89 -9.66
N GLY A 234 -22.96 18.07 -10.63
CA GLY A 234 -22.50 18.23 -12.01
C GLY A 234 -21.11 17.66 -12.25
N SER A 235 -20.30 18.37 -13.01
CA SER A 235 -18.95 17.90 -13.36
C SER A 235 -17.97 18.09 -12.22
N LEU A 236 -17.39 17.00 -11.74
CA LEU A 236 -16.33 16.97 -10.72
C LEU A 236 -14.99 16.71 -11.40
N THR A 237 -14.01 17.57 -11.14
CA THR A 237 -12.63 17.37 -11.55
C THR A 237 -11.80 16.96 -10.34
N PHE A 238 -11.27 15.74 -10.39
CA PHE A 238 -10.37 15.23 -9.35
C PHE A 238 -8.95 15.74 -9.62
N ILE A 239 -8.36 16.37 -8.61
CA ILE A 239 -7.00 16.90 -8.68
C ILE A 239 -6.14 16.27 -7.60
N ARG A 240 -4.85 16.08 -7.90
CA ARG A 240 -3.81 15.86 -6.92
C ARG A 240 -2.93 17.10 -6.82
N ILE A 241 -2.83 17.68 -5.63
CA ILE A 241 -1.94 18.78 -5.33
C ILE A 241 -0.54 18.23 -5.07
N TYR A 242 0.46 18.82 -5.70
CA TYR A 242 1.87 18.44 -5.55
C TYR A 242 2.69 19.49 -4.80
N SER A 243 2.27 20.75 -4.82
CA SER A 243 2.93 21.82 -4.08
C SER A 243 1.94 22.96 -3.81
N GLY A 244 2.23 23.73 -2.78
CA GLY A 244 1.43 24.89 -2.41
C GLY A 244 0.02 24.56 -1.92
N THR A 245 -0.77 25.58 -1.82
CA THR A 245 -2.17 25.51 -1.37
C THR A 245 -3.11 26.18 -2.35
N VAL A 246 -4.37 25.75 -2.40
CA VAL A 246 -5.41 26.36 -3.22
C VAL A 246 -6.68 26.56 -2.40
N LYS A 247 -7.40 27.63 -2.66
CA LYS A 247 -8.69 27.94 -2.01
C LYS A 247 -9.78 28.11 -3.06
N SER A 248 -11.02 27.85 -2.68
CA SER A 248 -12.17 28.17 -3.51
C SER A 248 -12.15 29.65 -3.90
N GLY A 249 -12.45 29.96 -5.15
CA GLY A 249 -12.41 31.31 -5.70
C GLY A 249 -11.04 31.80 -6.18
N THR A 250 -9.96 31.02 -5.95
CA THR A 250 -8.61 31.37 -6.44
C THR A 250 -8.53 31.21 -7.96
N GLY A 251 -7.83 32.14 -8.62
CA GLY A 251 -7.44 32.02 -10.03
C GLY A 251 -6.28 31.04 -10.16
N ILE A 252 -6.36 30.09 -11.09
CA ILE A 252 -5.30 29.15 -11.43
C ILE A 252 -5.05 29.18 -12.94
N TYR A 253 -3.82 28.87 -13.33
CA TYR A 253 -3.46 28.77 -14.74
C TYR A 253 -3.55 27.30 -15.21
N ASN A 254 -4.40 27.05 -16.20
CA ASN A 254 -4.54 25.76 -16.83
C ASN A 254 -3.54 25.62 -17.98
N THR A 255 -2.42 24.94 -17.72
CA THR A 255 -1.32 24.79 -18.69
C THR A 255 -1.72 24.01 -19.94
N SER A 256 -2.70 23.09 -19.84
CA SER A 256 -3.18 22.31 -21.00
C SER A 256 -4.06 23.12 -21.94
N LYS A 257 -4.75 24.14 -21.44
CA LYS A 257 -5.63 25.01 -22.22
C LYS A 257 -5.07 26.41 -22.44
N ASP A 258 -3.90 26.68 -21.87
CA ASP A 258 -3.22 27.98 -21.96
C ASP A 258 -4.13 29.14 -21.55
N LYS A 259 -4.80 29.02 -20.41
CA LYS A 259 -5.72 30.03 -19.91
C LYS A 259 -5.86 30.04 -18.40
N GLU A 260 -6.27 31.19 -17.87
CA GLU A 260 -6.69 31.30 -16.49
C GLU A 260 -8.10 30.72 -16.29
N GLU A 261 -8.25 29.98 -15.20
CA GLU A 261 -9.53 29.41 -14.73
C GLU A 261 -9.72 29.76 -13.26
N ARG A 262 -10.97 29.86 -12.82
CA ARG A 262 -11.29 30.11 -11.42
C ARG A 262 -11.70 28.80 -10.76
N VAL A 263 -11.09 28.51 -9.60
CA VAL A 263 -11.48 27.37 -8.77
C VAL A 263 -12.87 27.60 -8.20
N GLY A 264 -13.79 26.71 -8.52
CA GLY A 264 -15.14 26.73 -7.98
C GLY A 264 -15.21 26.19 -6.56
N ARG A 265 -16.29 25.50 -6.24
CA ARG A 265 -16.44 24.76 -4.97
C ARG A 265 -15.42 23.63 -4.90
N MET A 266 -14.77 23.48 -3.77
CA MET A 266 -13.84 22.37 -3.50
C MET A 266 -14.53 21.38 -2.55
N LEU A 267 -14.29 20.10 -2.79
CA LEU A 267 -14.85 19.02 -1.99
C LEU A 267 -13.74 18.05 -1.61
N LEU A 268 -13.73 17.63 -0.36
CA LEU A 268 -12.94 16.49 0.07
C LEU A 268 -13.78 15.22 -0.17
N MET A 269 -13.22 14.31 -0.96
CA MET A 269 -13.92 13.08 -1.34
C MET A 269 -13.49 11.91 -0.45
N HIS A 270 -14.47 11.31 0.22
CA HIS A 270 -14.32 10.06 0.97
C HIS A 270 -15.17 8.98 0.31
N ALA A 271 -14.58 8.23 -0.63
CA ALA A 271 -15.31 7.27 -1.47
C ALA A 271 -16.56 7.92 -2.13
N ASN A 272 -17.76 7.60 -1.66
CA ASN A 272 -19.02 8.14 -2.16
C ASN A 272 -19.53 9.34 -1.33
N SER A 273 -18.90 9.66 -0.21
CA SER A 273 -19.25 10.81 0.61
C SER A 273 -18.40 12.03 0.27
N ARG A 274 -18.95 13.22 0.55
CA ARG A 274 -18.37 14.51 0.24
C ARG A 274 -18.41 15.39 1.47
N GLU A 275 -17.31 16.09 1.69
CA GLU A 275 -17.21 17.13 2.72
C GLU A 275 -16.78 18.44 2.05
N ASP A 276 -17.32 19.58 2.55
CA ASP A 276 -16.99 20.93 2.08
C ASP A 276 -15.71 21.46 2.73
#